data_03b274da0a74d2fb12920924aaea299a
#
_entry.id   03b274da0a74d2fb12920924aaea299a
#
_cell.length_a   1.000
_cell.length_b   1.000
_cell.length_c   1.000
_cell.angle_alpha   90.00
_cell.angle_beta   90.00
_cell.angle_gamma   90.00
#
_symmetry.space_group_name_H-M   'P 1'
#
loop_
_entity.id
_entity.type
_entity.pdbx_description
1 polymer ?
#
loop_
_entity_poly.entity_id
_entity_poly.type
_entity_poly.pdbx_seq_one_letter_code
_entity_poly.pdbx_strand_id
1 'polypeptide(L)'
;DLVIHVRDMAHPDAQMQAESVETILTDLGLVIDPVLAEQGLATPLIEAWNKWDILDEHARAFLTETMPDDRTVCPISALTGEGVSDLLRAASAALVISHRIHDVNLPRHDGQRLAWLYAHGEVLTSDEKGDELALSVRLSDKDWGRFQAL
;
A
#
# COMPACT_ATOMS: atom_id res chain seq x y z
N ASP A 1 -0.81 -3.61 -3.90
CA ASP A 1 0.63 -3.65 -3.58
C ASP A 1 1.03 -2.34 -2.88
N LEU A 2 2.10 -2.36 -2.08
CA LEU A 2 2.66 -1.23 -1.34
C LEU A 2 4.18 -1.32 -1.38
N VAL A 3 4.86 -0.20 -1.55
CA VAL A 3 6.31 -0.09 -1.38
C VAL A 3 6.63 0.59 -0.06
N ILE A 4 7.51 0.00 0.74
CA ILE A 4 8.08 0.62 1.93
C ILE A 4 9.57 0.83 1.66
N HIS A 5 9.96 2.09 1.51
CA HIS A 5 11.35 2.48 1.32
C HIS A 5 11.98 2.79 2.69
N VAL A 6 12.85 1.90 3.15
CA VAL A 6 13.56 2.08 4.42
C VAL A 6 14.84 2.88 4.19
N ARG A 7 14.94 4.05 4.84
CA ARG A 7 16.07 4.97 4.72
C ARG A 7 16.89 4.99 6.03
N ASP A 8 18.19 4.92 5.93
CA ASP A 8 19.11 5.13 7.06
C ASP A 8 19.38 6.62 7.26
N MET A 9 18.64 7.24 8.18
CA MET A 9 18.74 8.69 8.41
C MET A 9 20.02 9.12 9.15
N ALA A 10 20.79 8.17 9.67
CA ALA A 10 22.11 8.44 10.25
C ALA A 10 23.24 8.38 9.22
N HIS A 11 22.96 7.91 7.99
CA HIS A 11 23.97 7.84 6.95
C HIS A 11 24.16 9.21 6.26
N PRO A 12 25.40 9.68 6.03
CA PRO A 12 25.66 10.99 5.39
C PRO A 12 25.06 11.10 3.98
N ASP A 13 24.98 9.96 3.25
CA ASP A 13 24.46 9.92 1.88
C ASP A 13 22.98 9.49 1.80
N ALA A 14 22.22 9.59 2.90
CA ALA A 14 20.81 9.15 2.95
C ALA A 14 19.94 9.75 1.84
N GLN A 15 20.17 10.99 1.44
CA GLN A 15 19.44 11.65 0.38
C GLN A 15 19.80 11.07 -1.01
N MET A 16 21.08 10.90 -1.30
CA MET A 16 21.53 10.35 -2.58
C MET A 16 21.07 8.88 -2.77
N GLN A 17 21.06 8.11 -1.66
CA GLN A 17 20.53 6.74 -1.68
C GLN A 17 19.02 6.73 -2.00
N ALA A 18 18.25 7.69 -1.46
CA ALA A 18 16.82 7.79 -1.74
C ALA A 18 16.54 8.06 -3.23
N GLU A 19 17.25 9.01 -3.82
CA GLU A 19 17.14 9.34 -5.25
C GLU A 19 17.47 8.14 -6.15
N SER A 20 18.49 7.36 -5.75
CA SER A 20 18.84 6.13 -6.46
C SER A 20 17.74 5.08 -6.41
N VAL A 21 17.08 4.92 -5.26
CA VAL A 21 15.96 3.99 -5.11
C VAL A 21 14.75 4.44 -5.93
N GLU A 22 14.41 5.73 -5.93
CA GLU A 22 13.31 6.27 -6.76
C GLU A 22 13.55 6.01 -8.25
N THR A 23 14.79 6.16 -8.71
CA THR A 23 15.17 5.82 -10.09
C THR A 23 14.93 4.35 -10.39
N ILE A 24 15.36 3.44 -9.50
CA ILE A 24 15.16 2.00 -9.65
C ILE A 24 13.68 1.64 -9.68
N LEU A 25 12.86 2.23 -8.81
CA LEU A 25 11.41 1.97 -8.78
C LEU A 25 10.75 2.39 -10.11
N THR A 26 11.17 3.53 -10.66
CA THR A 26 10.72 4.00 -11.97
C THR A 26 11.14 3.06 -13.10
N ASP A 27 12.39 2.59 -13.10
CA ASP A 27 12.91 1.64 -14.09
C ASP A 27 12.19 0.29 -14.04
N LEU A 28 11.70 -0.10 -12.86
CA LEU A 28 10.84 -1.28 -12.69
C LEU A 28 9.38 -1.06 -13.15
N GLY A 29 9.05 0.11 -13.65
CA GLY A 29 7.73 0.45 -14.16
C GLY A 29 6.70 0.75 -13.05
N LEU A 30 7.15 1.03 -11.82
CA LEU A 30 6.28 1.44 -10.74
C LEU A 30 5.98 2.94 -10.87
N VAL A 31 4.71 3.28 -10.95
CA VAL A 31 4.25 4.67 -10.88
C VAL A 31 4.12 5.04 -9.41
N ILE A 32 5.01 5.91 -8.95
CA ILE A 32 5.00 6.44 -7.59
C ILE A 32 4.49 7.87 -7.66
N ASP A 33 3.21 8.04 -7.41
CA ASP A 33 2.53 9.34 -7.40
C ASP A 33 1.52 9.34 -6.24
N PRO A 34 1.69 10.20 -5.23
CA PRO A 34 0.83 10.20 -4.05
C PRO A 34 -0.64 10.48 -4.39
N VAL A 35 -0.91 11.40 -5.31
CA VAL A 35 -2.28 11.76 -5.72
C VAL A 35 -2.96 10.59 -6.45
N LEU A 36 -2.23 9.94 -7.36
CA LEU A 36 -2.73 8.76 -8.05
C LEU A 36 -2.85 7.56 -7.12
N ALA A 37 -1.95 7.42 -6.14
CA ALA A 37 -2.01 6.36 -5.14
C ALA A 37 -3.27 6.47 -4.26
N GLU A 38 -3.67 7.68 -3.84
CA GLU A 38 -4.92 7.91 -3.11
C GLU A 38 -6.17 7.52 -3.94
N GLN A 39 -6.07 7.54 -5.26
CA GLN A 39 -7.12 7.12 -6.18
C GLN A 39 -7.03 5.63 -6.55
N GLY A 40 -6.02 4.90 -6.05
CA GLY A 40 -5.75 3.50 -6.39
C GLY A 40 -5.18 3.31 -7.81
N LEU A 41 -4.66 4.38 -8.43
CA LEU A 41 -4.11 4.37 -9.80
C LEU A 41 -2.58 4.27 -9.85
N ALA A 42 -1.91 4.38 -8.70
CA ALA A 42 -0.47 4.20 -8.57
C ALA A 42 -0.15 3.34 -7.33
N THR A 43 1.10 2.85 -7.26
CA THR A 43 1.57 2.10 -6.10
C THR A 43 1.87 3.05 -4.94
N PRO A 44 1.22 2.90 -3.77
CA PRO A 44 1.54 3.70 -2.59
C PRO A 44 3.00 3.48 -2.18
N LEU A 45 3.68 4.57 -1.81
CA LEU A 45 5.02 4.56 -1.25
C LEU A 45 5.01 5.15 0.16
N ILE A 46 5.58 4.42 1.11
CA ILE A 46 5.84 4.92 2.46
C ILE A 46 7.34 4.96 2.67
N GLU A 47 7.87 6.09 3.12
CA GLU A 47 9.25 6.20 3.59
C GLU A 47 9.32 5.86 5.08
N ALA A 48 10.11 4.86 5.44
CA ALA A 48 10.45 4.54 6.82
C ALA A 48 11.83 5.11 7.15
N TRP A 49 11.86 6.21 7.88
CA TRP A 49 13.09 6.89 8.28
C TRP A 49 13.68 6.19 9.50
N ASN A 50 14.55 5.21 9.23
CA ASN A 50 15.13 4.35 10.24
C ASN A 50 16.34 4.98 10.95
N LYS A 51 16.72 4.37 12.07
CA LYS A 51 17.77 4.81 13.00
C LYS A 51 17.45 6.13 13.70
N TRP A 52 16.16 6.37 13.93
CA TRP A 52 15.69 7.54 14.63
C TRP A 52 16.27 7.66 16.04
N ASP A 53 16.51 6.50 16.71
CA ASP A 53 17.05 6.40 18.08
C ASP A 53 18.45 6.98 18.26
N ILE A 54 19.28 6.97 17.21
CA ILE A 54 20.67 7.47 17.32
C ILE A 54 20.83 8.93 16.86
N LEU A 55 19.77 9.55 16.33
CA LEU A 55 19.77 10.97 15.99
C LEU A 55 19.62 11.82 17.25
N ASP A 56 20.39 12.91 17.35
CA ASP A 56 20.22 13.87 18.42
C ASP A 56 18.92 14.70 18.25
N GLU A 57 18.56 15.42 19.30
CA GLU A 57 17.31 16.22 19.33
C GLU A 57 17.28 17.28 18.22
N HIS A 58 18.41 17.90 17.90
CA HIS A 58 18.51 18.92 16.87
C HIS A 58 18.29 18.33 15.47
N ALA A 59 18.92 17.18 15.19
CA ALA A 59 18.74 16.46 13.92
C ALA A 59 17.29 15.98 13.75
N ARG A 60 16.67 15.43 14.82
CA ARG A 60 15.26 15.01 14.79
C ARG A 60 14.32 16.19 14.52
N ALA A 61 14.54 17.34 15.20
CA ALA A 61 13.73 18.54 14.99
C ALA A 61 13.85 19.04 13.55
N PHE A 62 15.07 19.15 13.02
CA PHE A 62 15.32 19.56 11.64
C PHE A 62 14.64 18.64 10.62
N LEU A 63 14.80 17.33 10.76
CA LEU A 63 14.19 16.35 9.87
C LEU A 63 12.65 16.37 9.96
N THR A 64 12.08 16.58 11.14
CA THR A 64 10.64 16.73 11.32
C THR A 64 10.10 17.98 10.63
N GLU A 65 10.83 19.11 10.73
CA GLU A 65 10.44 20.38 10.10
C GLU A 65 10.57 20.31 8.56
N THR A 66 11.54 19.55 8.06
CA THR A 66 11.80 19.39 6.62
C THR A 66 11.16 18.15 6.01
N MET A 67 10.28 17.49 6.74
CA MET A 67 9.57 16.30 6.26
C MET A 67 8.70 16.67 5.04
N PRO A 68 8.77 15.89 3.95
CA PRO A 68 7.96 16.17 2.77
C PRO A 68 6.46 16.01 3.04
N ASP A 69 5.67 16.95 2.57
CA ASP A 69 4.20 16.93 2.70
C ASP A 69 3.52 16.08 1.61
N ASP A 70 4.26 15.75 0.54
CA ASP A 70 3.74 15.05 -0.63
C ASP A 70 3.75 13.51 -0.51
N ARG A 71 4.25 12.99 0.61
CA ARG A 71 4.36 11.54 0.83
C ARG A 71 4.24 11.16 2.30
N THR A 72 3.88 9.90 2.55
CA THR A 72 3.82 9.38 3.93
C THR A 72 5.23 9.03 4.42
N VAL A 73 5.66 9.69 5.49
CA VAL A 73 6.93 9.44 6.16
C VAL A 73 6.68 8.96 7.58
N CYS A 74 7.36 7.88 7.98
CA CYS A 74 7.30 7.30 9.32
C CYS A 74 8.71 7.25 9.92
N PRO A 75 9.05 8.13 10.87
CA PRO A 75 10.27 8.01 11.66
C PRO A 75 10.20 6.74 12.52
N ILE A 76 11.23 5.89 12.41
CA ILE A 76 11.27 4.61 13.12
C ILE A 76 12.66 4.31 13.68
N SER A 77 12.69 3.44 14.66
CA SER A 77 13.89 2.69 15.04
C SER A 77 13.59 1.19 14.98
N ALA A 78 14.18 0.50 14.03
CA ALA A 78 14.08 -0.95 13.97
C ALA A 78 14.76 -1.65 15.19
N LEU A 79 15.68 -0.94 15.87
CA LEU A 79 16.38 -1.44 17.04
C LEU A 79 15.51 -1.39 18.30
N THR A 80 14.84 -0.24 18.54
CA THR A 80 14.06 -0.01 19.77
C THR A 80 12.56 -0.31 19.59
N GLY A 81 12.08 -0.35 18.34
CA GLY A 81 10.65 -0.47 18.02
C GLY A 81 9.92 0.87 18.00
N GLU A 82 10.59 2.00 18.27
CA GLU A 82 10.01 3.33 18.19
C GLU A 82 9.42 3.57 16.79
N GLY A 83 8.18 4.06 16.70
CA GLY A 83 7.48 4.41 15.46
C GLY A 83 7.02 3.23 14.59
N VAL A 84 7.41 1.98 14.89
CA VAL A 84 7.03 0.80 14.07
C VAL A 84 5.51 0.59 14.04
N SER A 85 4.81 0.86 15.14
CA SER A 85 3.34 0.77 15.19
C SER A 85 2.66 1.78 14.25
N ASP A 86 3.25 2.96 14.09
CA ASP A 86 2.74 3.99 13.19
C ASP A 86 2.98 3.62 11.73
N LEU A 87 4.16 3.06 11.41
CA LEU A 87 4.46 2.50 10.11
C LEU A 87 3.46 1.39 9.73
N LEU A 88 3.19 0.45 10.63
CA LEU A 88 2.23 -0.63 10.38
C LEU A 88 0.81 -0.11 10.16
N ARG A 89 0.41 0.93 10.90
CA ARG A 89 -0.89 1.58 10.72
C ARG A 89 -0.98 2.28 9.36
N ALA A 90 0.06 3.01 8.96
CA ALA A 90 0.14 3.66 7.66
C ALA A 90 0.12 2.63 6.52
N ALA A 91 0.87 1.54 6.64
CA ALA A 91 0.89 0.45 5.66
C ALA A 91 -0.49 -0.21 5.52
N SER A 92 -1.16 -0.50 6.65
CA SER A 92 -2.52 -1.06 6.64
C SER A 92 -3.52 -0.12 5.96
N ALA A 93 -3.44 1.18 6.24
CA ALA A 93 -4.31 2.18 5.60
C ALA A 93 -4.07 2.25 4.08
N ALA A 94 -2.81 2.28 3.64
CA ALA A 94 -2.45 2.31 2.22
C ALA A 94 -2.93 1.06 1.46
N LEU A 95 -2.86 -0.12 2.08
CA LEU A 95 -3.34 -1.36 1.48
C LEU A 95 -4.87 -1.41 1.36
N VAL A 96 -5.60 -0.78 2.29
CA VAL A 96 -7.07 -0.69 2.21
C VAL A 96 -7.50 0.19 1.03
N ILE A 97 -6.81 1.29 0.77
CA ILE A 97 -7.11 2.20 -0.36
C ILE A 97 -6.95 1.48 -1.71
N SER A 98 -5.99 0.57 -1.83
CA SER A 98 -5.76 -0.21 -3.06
C SER A 98 -6.79 -1.32 -3.31
N HIS A 99 -7.73 -1.52 -2.39
CA HIS A 99 -8.79 -2.54 -2.50
C HIS A 99 -10.16 -1.86 -2.49
N ARG A 100 -10.93 -2.10 -3.54
CA ARG A 100 -12.30 -1.59 -3.66
C ARG A 100 -13.34 -2.69 -3.46
N ILE A 101 -14.52 -2.29 -3.00
CA ILE A 101 -15.65 -3.19 -2.91
C ILE A 101 -16.38 -3.17 -4.26
N HIS A 102 -16.53 -4.35 -4.84
CA HIS A 102 -17.26 -4.58 -6.08
C HIS A 102 -18.47 -5.45 -5.81
N ASP A 103 -19.62 -5.02 -6.32
CA ASP A 103 -20.82 -5.84 -6.31
C ASP A 103 -20.88 -6.67 -7.59
N VAL A 104 -20.98 -7.99 -7.43
CA VAL A 104 -20.92 -8.96 -8.51
C VAL A 104 -22.15 -9.87 -8.45
N ASN A 105 -22.83 -10.03 -9.56
CA ASN A 105 -23.89 -11.04 -9.72
C ASN A 105 -23.37 -12.18 -10.59
N LEU A 106 -23.40 -13.39 -10.06
CA LEU A 106 -22.99 -14.60 -10.77
C LEU A 106 -24.14 -15.61 -10.84
N PRO A 107 -24.31 -16.31 -11.97
CA PRO A 107 -25.16 -17.48 -12.02
C PRO A 107 -24.65 -18.53 -11.01
N ARG A 108 -25.57 -19.23 -10.30
CA ARG A 108 -25.20 -20.26 -9.30
C ARG A 108 -24.33 -21.41 -9.86
N HIS A 109 -24.44 -21.67 -11.15
CA HIS A 109 -23.65 -22.71 -11.81
C HIS A 109 -22.24 -22.25 -12.20
N ASP A 110 -21.92 -20.94 -12.08
CA ASP A 110 -20.59 -20.42 -12.38
C ASP A 110 -19.63 -20.60 -11.19
N GLY A 111 -19.37 -21.84 -10.86
CA GLY A 111 -18.47 -22.19 -9.76
C GLY A 111 -17.02 -21.77 -9.99
N GLN A 112 -16.61 -21.60 -11.26
CA GLN A 112 -15.25 -21.19 -11.59
C GLN A 112 -14.99 -19.74 -11.17
N ARG A 113 -15.85 -18.81 -11.57
CA ARG A 113 -15.73 -17.39 -11.20
C ARG A 113 -15.94 -17.19 -9.71
N LEU A 114 -16.84 -17.93 -9.10
CA LEU A 114 -17.05 -17.91 -7.65
C LEU A 114 -15.79 -18.36 -6.89
N ALA A 115 -15.20 -19.49 -7.27
CA ALA A 115 -13.98 -20.00 -6.65
C ALA A 115 -12.80 -19.02 -6.82
N TRP A 116 -12.73 -18.36 -7.99
CA TRP A 116 -11.72 -17.36 -8.24
C TRP A 116 -11.85 -16.16 -7.30
N LEU A 117 -13.08 -15.65 -7.07
CA LEU A 117 -13.32 -14.54 -6.12
C LEU A 117 -12.91 -14.91 -4.69
N TYR A 118 -13.20 -16.12 -4.22
CA TYR A 118 -12.77 -16.59 -2.90
C TYR A 118 -11.25 -16.78 -2.78
N ALA A 119 -10.57 -17.07 -3.90
CA ALA A 119 -9.11 -17.26 -3.90
C ALA A 119 -8.31 -15.95 -3.96
N HIS A 120 -8.88 -14.88 -4.56
CA HIS A 120 -8.15 -13.65 -4.85
C HIS A 120 -8.73 -12.40 -4.19
N GLY A 121 -9.91 -12.50 -3.56
CA GLY A 121 -10.60 -11.39 -2.89
C GLY A 121 -11.14 -11.77 -1.52
N GLU A 122 -11.61 -10.77 -0.80
CA GLU A 122 -12.35 -10.95 0.44
C GLU A 122 -13.85 -10.82 0.17
N VAL A 123 -14.58 -11.94 0.24
CA VAL A 123 -16.04 -11.93 0.09
C VAL A 123 -16.68 -11.41 1.37
N LEU A 124 -17.27 -10.22 1.32
CA LEU A 124 -17.88 -9.54 2.46
C LEU A 124 -19.31 -10.03 2.70
N THR A 125 -20.09 -10.17 1.63
CA THR A 125 -21.47 -10.66 1.67
C THR A 125 -21.73 -11.60 0.51
N SER A 126 -22.66 -12.54 0.72
CA SER A 126 -23.10 -13.50 -0.30
C SER A 126 -24.58 -13.77 -0.08
N ASP A 127 -25.42 -13.28 -0.98
CA ASP A 127 -26.87 -13.42 -0.91
C ASP A 127 -27.38 -14.20 -2.12
N GLU A 128 -28.22 -15.21 -1.87
CA GLU A 128 -28.88 -15.99 -2.90
C GLU A 128 -30.15 -15.28 -3.37
N LYS A 129 -30.21 -14.93 -4.65
CA LYS A 129 -31.38 -14.31 -5.30
C LYS A 129 -31.86 -15.17 -6.48
N GLY A 130 -32.69 -16.16 -6.17
CA GLY A 130 -33.19 -17.08 -7.18
C GLY A 130 -32.07 -17.93 -7.78
N ASP A 131 -31.79 -17.77 -9.07
CA ASP A 131 -30.76 -18.53 -9.80
C ASP A 131 -29.41 -17.77 -9.87
N GLU A 132 -29.32 -16.63 -9.19
CA GLU A 132 -28.13 -15.79 -9.11
C GLU A 132 -27.59 -15.71 -7.67
N LEU A 133 -26.29 -15.46 -7.57
CA LEU A 133 -25.57 -15.19 -6.35
C LEU A 133 -25.08 -13.73 -6.39
N ALA A 134 -25.62 -12.88 -5.48
CA ALA A 134 -25.17 -11.51 -5.33
C ALA A 134 -24.06 -11.46 -4.28
N LEU A 135 -22.89 -10.97 -4.67
CA LEU A 135 -21.68 -10.93 -3.85
C LEU A 135 -21.18 -9.49 -3.74
N SER A 136 -20.80 -9.07 -2.53
CA SER A 136 -19.95 -7.89 -2.36
C SER A 136 -18.54 -8.36 -2.02
N VAL A 137 -17.58 -8.06 -2.89
CA VAL A 137 -16.21 -8.58 -2.80
C VAL A 137 -15.21 -7.43 -2.79
N ARG A 138 -14.29 -7.47 -1.84
CA ARG A 138 -13.16 -6.54 -1.80
C ARG A 138 -12.00 -7.11 -2.62
N LEU A 139 -11.61 -6.39 -3.68
CA LEU A 139 -10.55 -6.78 -4.62
C LEU A 139 -9.61 -5.61 -4.91
N SER A 140 -8.36 -5.92 -5.27
CA SER A 140 -7.49 -4.94 -5.90
C SER A 140 -7.98 -4.60 -7.32
N ASP A 141 -7.69 -3.39 -7.82
CA ASP A 141 -8.05 -3.00 -9.19
C ASP A 141 -7.43 -3.95 -10.23
N LYS A 142 -6.24 -4.49 -9.96
CA LYS A 142 -5.57 -5.49 -10.78
C LYS A 142 -6.36 -6.80 -10.84
N ASP A 143 -6.82 -7.29 -9.69
CA ASP A 143 -7.57 -8.54 -9.64
C ASP A 143 -9.00 -8.35 -10.16
N TRP A 144 -9.58 -7.17 -9.97
CA TRP A 144 -10.84 -6.82 -10.61
C TRP A 144 -10.74 -6.89 -12.15
N GLY A 145 -9.69 -6.29 -12.73
CA GLY A 145 -9.43 -6.38 -14.18
C GLY A 145 -9.26 -7.82 -14.67
N ARG A 146 -8.59 -8.68 -13.90
CA ARG A 146 -8.45 -10.11 -14.21
C ARG A 146 -9.78 -10.85 -14.14
N PHE A 147 -10.58 -10.55 -13.11
CA PHE A 147 -11.91 -11.16 -12.96
C PHE A 147 -12.84 -10.82 -14.12
N GLN A 148 -12.79 -9.58 -14.60
CA GLN A 148 -13.62 -9.16 -15.75
C GLN A 148 -13.22 -9.81 -17.06
N ALA A 149 -12.00 -10.35 -17.15
CA ALA A 149 -11.48 -11.06 -18.33
C ALA A 149 -11.75 -12.57 -18.33
N LEU A 150 -12.34 -13.12 -17.24
CA LEU A 150 -12.79 -14.52 -17.14
C LEU A 150 -14.15 -14.71 -17.80
#